data_1c1516bb81238a1eee4a6cf52d2889a7
#
_entry.id   1c1516bb81238a1eee4a6cf52d2889a7
#
_cell.length_a   1.000
_cell.length_b   1.000
_cell.length_c   1.000
_cell.angle_alpha   90.00
_cell.angle_beta   90.00
_cell.angle_gamma   90.00
#
_symmetry.space_group_name_H-M   'P 1'
#
loop_
_entity.id
_entity.type
_entity.pdbx_description
1 polymer ?
#
loop_
_entity_poly.entity_id
_entity_poly.type
_entity_poly.pdbx_seq_one_letter_code
_entity_poly.pdbx_strand_id
1 'polypeptide(L)'
;MPNPGQPTISAGATGDTVRRLQRALRPTPNLGLVVDGVFGPATEAAVKEFQQGAGLVVDGTVGPQTWAALPNGAPMPTLQQGSTGAVVKSLQQVLTNGASGQWNTSPGAIDGNLGPATAASVKAFQTWGGVTVDGIVDDQTWAVSLHAASATLESAVGLQYVV
;
A
#
# COMPACT_ATOMS: atom_id res chain seq x y z
N MET A 1 8.31 13.14 13.65
CA MET A 1 7.84 11.74 13.80
C MET A 1 6.78 11.44 12.77
N PRO A 2 6.97 10.41 11.93
CA PRO A 2 6.00 10.08 10.87
C PRO A 2 4.63 9.63 11.37
N ASN A 3 4.57 9.11 12.59
CA ASN A 3 3.33 8.58 13.18
C ASN A 3 3.10 9.19 14.57
N PRO A 4 2.82 10.49 14.67
CA PRO A 4 2.68 11.14 15.97
C PRO A 4 1.38 10.75 16.68
N GLY A 5 1.45 10.67 18.02
CA GLY A 5 0.26 10.50 18.84
C GLY A 5 -0.43 9.15 18.77
N GLN A 6 0.25 8.12 18.24
CA GLN A 6 -0.36 6.82 18.10
C GLN A 6 -0.38 6.05 19.44
N PRO A 7 -1.49 5.34 19.74
CA PRO A 7 -1.56 4.50 20.94
C PRO A 7 -0.69 3.26 20.81
N THR A 8 -0.33 2.67 21.95
CA THR A 8 0.34 1.37 21.98
C THR A 8 -0.64 0.28 21.56
N ILE A 9 -0.25 -0.54 20.59
CA ILE A 9 -1.08 -1.66 20.11
C ILE A 9 -0.26 -2.95 20.05
N SER A 10 -0.98 -4.07 20.13
CA SER A 10 -0.40 -5.42 20.10
C SER A 10 -1.40 -6.40 19.52
N ALA A 11 -1.04 -7.69 19.48
CA ALA A 11 -1.92 -8.74 18.95
C ALA A 11 -3.33 -8.67 19.57
N GLY A 12 -4.34 -8.73 18.71
CA GLY A 12 -5.74 -8.60 19.10
C GLY A 12 -6.33 -7.21 18.88
N ALA A 13 -5.50 -6.19 18.65
CA ALA A 13 -5.99 -4.85 18.32
C ALA A 13 -6.68 -4.84 16.95
N THR A 14 -7.64 -3.93 16.78
CA THR A 14 -8.37 -3.76 15.52
C THR A 14 -8.60 -2.28 15.24
N GLY A 15 -8.90 -1.95 13.98
CA GLY A 15 -9.32 -0.62 13.56
C GLY A 15 -8.27 0.16 12.78
N ASP A 16 -8.46 1.47 12.71
CA ASP A 16 -7.66 2.35 11.84
C ASP A 16 -6.21 2.48 12.28
N THR A 17 -5.94 2.41 13.58
CA THR A 17 -4.57 2.43 14.09
C THR A 17 -3.80 1.20 13.59
N VAL A 18 -4.46 0.03 13.55
CA VAL A 18 -3.85 -1.20 13.01
C VAL A 18 -3.61 -1.05 11.51
N ARG A 19 -4.55 -0.47 10.78
CA ARG A 19 -4.35 -0.20 9.35
C ARG A 19 -3.16 0.71 9.11
N ARG A 20 -3.01 1.74 9.93
CA ARG A 20 -1.84 2.63 9.86
C ARG A 20 -0.54 1.87 10.06
N LEU A 21 -0.50 0.98 11.05
CA LEU A 21 0.65 0.12 11.29
C LEU A 21 0.96 -0.77 10.09
N GLN A 22 -0.06 -1.40 9.54
CA GLN A 22 0.11 -2.32 8.41
C GLN A 22 0.63 -1.59 7.17
N ARG A 23 0.14 -0.37 6.89
CA ARG A 23 0.68 0.47 5.81
C ARG A 23 2.14 0.83 6.07
N ALA A 24 2.48 1.18 7.31
CA ALA A 24 3.86 1.53 7.67
C ALA A 24 4.83 0.35 7.55
N LEU A 25 4.36 -0.88 7.74
CA LEU A 25 5.19 -2.08 7.63
C LEU A 25 5.42 -2.52 6.18
N ARG A 26 4.59 -2.11 5.23
CA ARG A 26 4.74 -2.53 3.83
C ARG A 26 6.06 -2.11 3.18
N PRO A 27 6.57 -0.87 3.37
CA PRO A 27 7.86 -0.50 2.78
C PRO A 27 9.07 -1.17 3.44
N THR A 28 8.89 -1.80 4.59
CA THR A 28 9.89 -2.71 5.18
C THR A 28 9.86 -4.02 4.38
N PRO A 29 10.57 -5.11 4.73
CA PRO A 29 10.53 -6.30 3.87
C PRO A 29 9.16 -7.01 3.78
N ASN A 30 8.09 -6.42 4.27
CA ASN A 30 6.77 -7.04 4.38
C ASN A 30 5.78 -6.56 3.31
N LEU A 31 6.20 -6.50 2.05
CA LEU A 31 5.39 -5.98 0.94
C LEU A 31 4.03 -6.68 0.77
N GLY A 32 3.94 -7.95 1.14
CA GLY A 32 2.70 -8.72 1.01
C GLY A 32 1.75 -8.62 2.20
N LEU A 33 2.06 -7.78 3.18
CA LEU A 33 1.21 -7.65 4.35
C LEU A 33 -0.13 -6.99 3.99
N VAL A 34 -1.23 -7.66 4.37
CA VAL A 34 -2.58 -7.17 4.08
C VAL A 34 -2.98 -6.09 5.07
N VAL A 35 -3.55 -4.99 4.56
CA VAL A 35 -4.08 -3.90 5.38
C VAL A 35 -5.56 -4.18 5.64
N ASP A 36 -5.84 -4.96 6.67
CA ASP A 36 -7.20 -5.40 7.02
C ASP A 36 -7.71 -4.84 8.35
N GLY A 37 -6.86 -4.13 9.08
CA GLY A 37 -7.23 -3.56 10.38
C GLY A 37 -7.28 -4.58 11.52
N VAL A 38 -6.72 -5.77 11.32
CA VAL A 38 -6.66 -6.82 12.35
C VAL A 38 -5.21 -7.12 12.68
N PHE A 39 -4.82 -6.91 13.93
CA PHE A 39 -3.49 -7.23 14.41
C PHE A 39 -3.44 -8.73 14.73
N GLY A 40 -3.24 -9.52 13.69
CA GLY A 40 -3.17 -10.98 13.78
C GLY A 40 -1.73 -11.49 13.74
N PRO A 41 -1.54 -12.81 13.59
CA PRO A 41 -0.20 -13.43 13.60
C PRO A 41 0.74 -12.89 12.53
N ALA A 42 0.23 -12.60 11.32
CA ALA A 42 1.05 -12.06 10.24
C ALA A 42 1.56 -10.66 10.58
N THR A 43 0.70 -9.81 11.14
CA THR A 43 1.08 -8.46 11.58
C THR A 43 2.07 -8.53 12.73
N GLU A 44 1.85 -9.43 13.71
CA GLU A 44 2.78 -9.60 14.82
C GLU A 44 4.16 -10.04 14.33
N ALA A 45 4.22 -11.01 13.41
CA ALA A 45 5.49 -11.46 12.84
C ALA A 45 6.22 -10.32 12.13
N ALA A 46 5.49 -9.51 11.36
CA ALA A 46 6.05 -8.35 10.67
C ALA A 46 6.58 -7.30 11.65
N VAL A 47 5.87 -7.04 12.74
CA VAL A 47 6.32 -6.13 13.80
C VAL A 47 7.63 -6.61 14.41
N LYS A 48 7.70 -7.89 14.78
CA LYS A 48 8.90 -8.47 15.39
C LYS A 48 10.10 -8.39 14.44
N GLU A 49 9.89 -8.70 13.18
CA GLU A 49 10.94 -8.60 12.17
C GLU A 49 11.43 -7.16 12.01
N PHE A 50 10.52 -6.21 11.97
CA PHE A 50 10.87 -4.79 11.90
C PHE A 50 11.65 -4.36 13.15
N GLN A 51 11.19 -4.74 14.35
CA GLN A 51 11.85 -4.39 15.60
C GLN A 51 13.28 -4.93 15.64
N GLN A 52 13.48 -6.17 15.19
CA GLN A 52 14.80 -6.78 15.14
C GLN A 52 15.73 -6.00 14.19
N GLY A 53 15.25 -5.65 12.99
CA GLY A 53 16.02 -4.90 12.01
C GLY A 53 16.35 -3.47 12.46
N ALA A 54 15.49 -2.88 13.28
CA ALA A 54 15.67 -1.52 13.79
C ALA A 54 16.44 -1.45 15.11
N GLY A 55 16.84 -2.59 15.66
CA GLY A 55 17.56 -2.63 16.93
C GLY A 55 16.70 -2.31 18.16
N LEU A 56 15.39 -2.53 18.06
CA LEU A 56 14.44 -2.31 19.14
C LEU A 56 14.21 -3.60 19.93
N VAL A 57 13.52 -3.47 21.08
CA VAL A 57 13.05 -4.65 21.83
C VAL A 57 12.06 -5.42 20.94
N VAL A 58 12.32 -6.70 20.74
CA VAL A 58 11.49 -7.57 19.90
C VAL A 58 10.41 -8.21 20.77
N ASP A 59 9.32 -7.50 20.97
CA ASP A 59 8.21 -7.93 21.84
C ASP A 59 6.87 -8.04 21.12
N GLY A 60 6.81 -7.65 19.85
CA GLY A 60 5.56 -7.65 19.08
C GLY A 60 4.58 -6.55 19.47
N THR A 61 4.96 -5.66 20.36
CA THR A 61 4.13 -4.54 20.83
C THR A 61 4.61 -3.24 20.16
N VAL A 62 3.68 -2.50 19.57
CA VAL A 62 4.00 -1.26 18.90
C VAL A 62 3.75 -0.11 19.86
N GLY A 63 4.80 0.25 20.58
CA GLY A 63 4.80 1.38 21.50
C GLY A 63 5.47 2.61 20.90
N PRO A 64 5.73 3.66 21.72
CA PRO A 64 6.27 4.92 21.19
C PRO A 64 7.58 4.76 20.42
N GLN A 65 8.48 3.89 20.87
CA GLN A 65 9.76 3.67 20.20
C GLN A 65 9.58 3.02 18.84
N THR A 66 8.69 2.03 18.73
CA THR A 66 8.41 1.37 17.48
C THR A 66 7.71 2.32 16.51
N TRP A 67 6.71 3.08 16.97
CA TRP A 67 6.06 4.09 16.12
C TRP A 67 7.04 5.13 15.60
N ALA A 68 7.99 5.56 16.44
CA ALA A 68 8.98 6.56 16.04
C ALA A 68 9.92 6.05 14.94
N ALA A 69 10.23 4.75 14.95
CA ALA A 69 11.12 4.14 13.96
C ALA A 69 10.40 3.77 12.66
N LEU A 70 9.08 3.54 12.71
CA LEU A 70 8.31 3.11 11.55
C LEU A 70 8.18 4.23 10.50
N PRO A 71 8.11 3.84 9.21
CA PRO A 71 7.73 4.79 8.15
C PRO A 71 6.32 5.35 8.38
N ASN A 72 5.98 6.42 7.68
CA ASN A 72 4.66 7.02 7.75
C ASN A 72 3.61 6.04 7.21
N GLY A 73 2.61 5.71 8.03
CA GLY A 73 1.50 4.82 7.67
C GLY A 73 0.20 5.56 7.36
N ALA A 74 0.26 6.84 7.02
CA ALA A 74 -0.92 7.63 6.69
C ALA A 74 -1.74 6.97 5.57
N PRO A 75 -3.06 7.20 5.52
CA PRO A 75 -3.91 6.60 4.50
C PRO A 75 -3.49 6.97 3.08
N MET A 76 -3.54 5.98 2.19
CA MET A 76 -3.34 6.18 0.75
C MET A 76 -4.64 6.72 0.13
N PRO A 77 -4.56 7.53 -0.94
CA PRO A 77 -5.77 7.98 -1.61
C PRO A 77 -6.52 6.79 -2.21
N THR A 78 -7.85 6.83 -2.12
CA THR A 78 -8.72 5.88 -2.82
C THR A 78 -9.10 6.49 -4.16
N LEU A 79 -8.78 5.79 -5.25
CA LEU A 79 -9.07 6.24 -6.61
C LEU A 79 -10.12 5.34 -7.24
N GLN A 80 -11.09 5.95 -7.91
CA GLN A 80 -12.15 5.24 -8.60
C GLN A 80 -12.63 6.06 -9.78
N GLN A 81 -13.55 5.53 -10.58
CA GLN A 81 -14.08 6.26 -11.73
C GLN A 81 -14.65 7.60 -11.27
N GLY A 82 -14.19 8.67 -11.88
CA GLY A 82 -14.50 10.05 -11.50
C GLY A 82 -13.39 10.76 -10.73
N SER A 83 -12.41 10.03 -10.22
CA SER A 83 -11.24 10.63 -9.55
C SER A 83 -10.39 11.41 -10.55
N THR A 84 -9.78 12.50 -10.09
CA THR A 84 -8.92 13.35 -10.91
C THR A 84 -7.68 13.78 -10.15
N GLY A 85 -6.66 14.24 -10.89
CA GLY A 85 -5.49 14.85 -10.30
C GLY A 85 -4.17 14.20 -10.69
N ALA A 86 -3.08 14.67 -10.05
CA ALA A 86 -1.72 14.22 -10.37
C ALA A 86 -1.49 12.75 -10.05
N VAL A 87 -2.10 12.24 -8.97
CA VAL A 87 -1.97 10.83 -8.60
C VAL A 87 -2.62 9.94 -9.65
N VAL A 88 -3.78 10.32 -10.18
CA VAL A 88 -4.45 9.60 -11.27
C VAL A 88 -3.55 9.59 -12.51
N LYS A 89 -2.94 10.72 -12.83
CA LYS A 89 -2.03 10.81 -13.98
C LYS A 89 -0.83 9.88 -13.83
N SER A 90 -0.22 9.84 -12.65
CA SER A 90 0.90 8.93 -12.36
C SER A 90 0.47 7.47 -12.43
N LEU A 91 -0.72 7.15 -11.93
CA LEU A 91 -1.30 5.81 -12.05
C LEU A 91 -1.48 5.42 -13.52
N GLN A 92 -2.04 6.31 -14.33
CA GLN A 92 -2.21 6.06 -15.76
C GLN A 92 -0.87 5.79 -16.45
N GLN A 93 0.19 6.50 -16.06
CA GLN A 93 1.52 6.26 -16.60
C GLN A 93 2.01 4.85 -16.29
N VAL A 94 1.86 4.39 -15.06
CA VAL A 94 2.25 3.04 -14.64
C VAL A 94 1.42 1.99 -15.37
N LEU A 95 0.11 2.20 -15.46
CA LEU A 95 -0.79 1.28 -16.15
C LEU A 95 -0.46 1.17 -17.64
N THR A 96 -0.06 2.28 -18.26
CA THR A 96 0.38 2.29 -19.67
C THR A 96 1.65 1.47 -19.85
N ASN A 97 2.63 1.62 -18.95
CA ASN A 97 3.90 0.91 -19.03
C ASN A 97 3.74 -0.61 -18.96
N GLY A 98 2.77 -1.10 -18.19
CA GLY A 98 2.52 -2.53 -18.05
C GLY A 98 1.42 -3.08 -18.96
N ALA A 99 0.80 -2.24 -19.77
CA ALA A 99 -0.31 -2.67 -20.63
C ALA A 99 0.13 -3.67 -21.72
N SER A 100 1.41 -3.66 -22.06
CA SER A 100 1.94 -4.56 -23.09
C SER A 100 2.65 -5.74 -22.40
N GLY A 101 1.94 -6.86 -22.27
CA GLY A 101 2.53 -8.11 -21.79
C GLY A 101 2.28 -8.44 -20.33
N GLN A 102 1.73 -7.54 -19.53
CA GLN A 102 1.37 -7.79 -18.14
C GLN A 102 -0.14 -7.83 -17.99
N TRP A 103 -0.80 -6.72 -17.76
CA TRP A 103 -2.27 -6.74 -17.65
C TRP A 103 -3.02 -6.54 -18.97
N ASN A 104 -2.32 -6.23 -20.05
CA ASN A 104 -2.84 -6.20 -21.43
C ASN A 104 -4.01 -5.25 -21.69
N THR A 105 -4.20 -4.25 -20.83
CA THR A 105 -5.27 -3.26 -21.01
C THR A 105 -4.71 -1.87 -20.71
N SER A 106 -4.70 -1.02 -21.71
CA SER A 106 -4.23 0.36 -21.56
C SER A 106 -5.29 1.23 -20.87
N PRO A 107 -4.88 2.19 -20.02
CA PRO A 107 -5.82 3.14 -19.42
C PRO A 107 -6.29 4.22 -20.39
N GLY A 108 -5.82 4.23 -21.64
CA GLY A 108 -6.10 5.29 -22.60
C GLY A 108 -5.19 6.50 -22.40
N ALA A 109 -5.76 7.70 -22.48
CA ALA A 109 -5.00 8.93 -22.33
C ALA A 109 -4.46 9.11 -20.90
N ILE A 110 -3.26 9.67 -20.80
CA ILE A 110 -2.67 10.05 -19.51
C ILE A 110 -3.05 11.50 -19.26
N ASP A 111 -4.28 11.69 -18.79
CA ASP A 111 -4.90 13.01 -18.66
C ASP A 111 -5.25 13.40 -17.22
N GLY A 112 -5.02 12.51 -16.27
CA GLY A 112 -5.35 12.77 -14.86
C GLY A 112 -6.82 12.58 -14.53
N ASN A 113 -7.61 11.98 -15.43
CA ASN A 113 -9.03 11.69 -15.21
C ASN A 113 -9.24 10.18 -15.23
N LEU A 114 -9.75 9.61 -14.14
CA LEU A 114 -10.04 8.19 -14.07
C LEU A 114 -11.40 7.94 -14.70
N GLY A 115 -11.41 7.81 -16.01
CA GLY A 115 -12.60 7.50 -16.80
C GLY A 115 -12.80 6.01 -17.02
N PRO A 116 -13.77 5.62 -17.87
CA PRO A 116 -14.07 4.20 -18.11
C PRO A 116 -12.87 3.38 -18.61
N ALA A 117 -12.05 3.94 -19.48
CA ALA A 117 -10.87 3.24 -20.00
C ALA A 117 -9.83 3.00 -18.92
N THR A 118 -9.58 3.98 -18.07
CA THR A 118 -8.68 3.83 -16.93
C THR A 118 -9.24 2.83 -15.93
N ALA A 119 -10.54 2.87 -15.64
CA ALA A 119 -11.18 1.90 -14.76
C ALA A 119 -11.06 0.47 -15.28
N ALA A 120 -11.20 0.26 -16.57
CA ALA A 120 -10.99 -1.06 -17.20
C ALA A 120 -9.54 -1.53 -17.04
N SER A 121 -8.59 -0.63 -17.20
CA SER A 121 -7.17 -0.94 -16.99
C SER A 121 -6.88 -1.28 -15.52
N VAL A 122 -7.48 -0.57 -14.58
CA VAL A 122 -7.36 -0.88 -13.14
C VAL A 122 -7.88 -2.29 -12.88
N LYS A 123 -9.04 -2.66 -13.41
CA LYS A 123 -9.60 -4.01 -13.23
C LYS A 123 -8.68 -5.09 -13.80
N ALA A 124 -8.11 -4.84 -14.99
CA ALA A 124 -7.15 -5.77 -15.58
C ALA A 124 -5.89 -5.90 -14.71
N PHE A 125 -5.40 -4.80 -14.17
CA PHE A 125 -4.28 -4.78 -13.23
C PHE A 125 -4.61 -5.56 -11.95
N GLN A 126 -5.80 -5.38 -11.40
CA GLN A 126 -6.25 -6.10 -10.20
C GLN A 126 -6.33 -7.61 -10.45
N THR A 127 -6.83 -8.01 -11.61
CA THR A 127 -6.84 -9.41 -12.01
C THR A 127 -5.42 -9.97 -12.09
N TRP A 128 -4.52 -9.25 -12.73
CA TRP A 128 -3.12 -9.63 -12.84
C TRP A 128 -2.44 -9.71 -11.46
N GLY A 129 -2.75 -8.78 -10.56
CA GLY A 129 -2.18 -8.72 -9.23
C GLY A 129 -2.82 -9.67 -8.21
N GLY A 130 -3.91 -10.34 -8.55
CA GLY A 130 -4.59 -11.29 -7.66
C GLY A 130 -5.33 -10.64 -6.50
N VAL A 131 -5.79 -9.41 -6.65
CA VAL A 131 -6.57 -8.68 -5.63
C VAL A 131 -8.02 -8.53 -6.09
N THR A 132 -8.89 -8.00 -5.23
CA THR A 132 -10.30 -7.78 -5.56
C THR A 132 -10.43 -6.92 -6.82
N VAL A 133 -11.21 -7.39 -7.80
CA VAL A 133 -11.42 -6.73 -9.10
C VAL A 133 -12.68 -5.87 -9.01
N ASP A 134 -12.53 -4.63 -8.60
CA ASP A 134 -13.66 -3.70 -8.41
C ASP A 134 -13.45 -2.35 -9.11
N GLY A 135 -12.28 -2.12 -9.71
CA GLY A 135 -11.95 -0.84 -10.35
C GLY A 135 -11.61 0.27 -9.36
N ILE A 136 -11.51 -0.05 -8.08
CA ILE A 136 -11.19 0.91 -7.02
C ILE A 136 -9.74 0.67 -6.57
N VAL A 137 -8.92 1.70 -6.64
CA VAL A 137 -7.53 1.63 -6.18
C VAL A 137 -7.51 2.00 -4.71
N ASP A 138 -7.45 0.99 -3.86
CA ASP A 138 -7.39 1.10 -2.41
C ASP A 138 -6.09 0.48 -1.86
N ASP A 139 -6.01 0.28 -0.55
CA ASP A 139 -4.79 -0.24 0.08
C ASP A 139 -4.33 -1.57 -0.52
N GLN A 140 -5.24 -2.46 -0.88
CA GLN A 140 -4.88 -3.75 -1.47
C GLN A 140 -4.28 -3.59 -2.87
N THR A 141 -4.86 -2.72 -3.69
CA THR A 141 -4.37 -2.44 -5.03
C THR A 141 -3.01 -1.73 -4.99
N TRP A 142 -2.85 -0.76 -4.10
CA TRP A 142 -1.57 -0.06 -3.94
C TRP A 142 -0.43 -1.02 -3.55
N ALA A 143 -0.72 -2.07 -2.80
CA ALA A 143 0.27 -3.03 -2.32
C ALA A 143 0.68 -4.07 -3.34
N VAL A 144 0.05 -4.13 -4.51
CA VAL A 144 0.38 -5.12 -5.55
C VAL A 144 1.84 -4.96 -5.98
N SER A 145 2.58 -6.07 -5.94
CA SER A 145 3.98 -6.10 -6.38
C SER A 145 4.06 -6.08 -7.91
N LEU A 146 4.92 -5.24 -8.44
CA LEU A 146 5.17 -5.16 -9.88
C LEU A 146 6.27 -6.12 -10.35
N HIS A 147 6.75 -6.98 -9.45
CA HIS A 147 7.81 -7.97 -9.73
C HIS A 147 9.12 -7.37 -10.23
N ALA A 148 9.32 -6.07 -10.05
CA ALA A 148 10.52 -5.37 -10.48
C ALA A 148 11.15 -4.65 -9.28
N ALA A 149 12.34 -5.07 -8.87
CA ALA A 149 13.14 -4.42 -7.83
C ALA A 149 12.36 -4.15 -6.51
N SER A 150 11.46 -5.06 -6.13
CA SER A 150 10.61 -4.94 -4.94
C SER A 150 9.65 -3.74 -4.97
N ALA A 151 9.35 -3.22 -6.16
CA ALA A 151 8.41 -2.12 -6.31
C ALA A 151 6.97 -2.61 -6.13
N THR A 152 6.14 -1.75 -5.53
CA THR A 152 4.70 -1.90 -5.49
C THR A 152 4.06 -0.81 -6.34
N LEU A 153 2.75 -0.92 -6.59
CA LEU A 153 2.04 0.13 -7.33
C LEU A 153 2.20 1.49 -6.63
N GLU A 154 2.10 1.52 -5.32
CA GLU A 154 2.25 2.77 -4.56
C GLU A 154 3.61 3.43 -4.79
N SER A 155 4.69 2.66 -4.76
CA SER A 155 6.04 3.21 -4.97
C SER A 155 6.26 3.63 -6.42
N ALA A 156 5.72 2.89 -7.38
CA ALA A 156 5.84 3.22 -8.80
C ALA A 156 5.10 4.51 -9.15
N VAL A 157 3.99 4.79 -8.48
CA VAL A 157 3.21 6.02 -8.65
C VAL A 157 3.88 7.21 -7.94
N GLY A 158 4.82 6.95 -7.03
CA GLY A 158 5.54 7.99 -6.29
C GLY A 158 4.93 8.28 -4.93
N LEU A 159 4.02 7.46 -4.46
CA LEU A 159 3.45 7.56 -3.12
C LEU A 159 4.36 6.84 -2.14
N GLN A 160 5.23 7.58 -1.46
CA GLN A 160 6.21 6.98 -0.56
C GLN A 160 5.89 7.36 0.87
N TYR A 161 5.83 6.36 1.74
CA TYR A 161 5.62 6.53 3.17
C TYR A 161 6.88 6.29 3.99
N VAL A 162 7.98 6.02 3.32
CA VAL A 162 9.30 5.94 3.96
C VAL A 162 9.88 7.35 4.07
N VAL A 163 10.27 7.71 5.25
CA VAL A 163 10.86 9.03 5.51
C VAL A 163 12.36 8.99 5.33
#